data_a3ef1a16a79e71285d829190ba009302
#
_entry.id   a3ef1a16a79e71285d829190ba009302
#
_cell.length_a   1.000
_cell.length_b   1.000
_cell.length_c   1.000
_cell.angle_alpha   90.00
_cell.angle_beta   90.00
_cell.angle_gamma   90.00
#
_symmetry.space_group_name_H-M   'P 1'
#
loop_
_entity.id
_entity.type
_entity.pdbx_description
1 polymer ?
#
loop_
_entity_poly.entity_id
_entity_poly.type
_entity_poly.pdbx_seq_one_letter_code
_entity_poly.pdbx_strand_id
1 'polypeptide(L)'
;MPGIFAKAALLTIALVAATGVDAQTRRNREPREAAPPPVPAVSLDKRDSAVAAPGAFNGKPYWLALAQCGGAYFKLNVFYTDVATRARVKPDPKTAADYTKKLTDAIKIGTMYFNGAERFLMADRGVERIDAVLVYDPQSRAAGDRLKTVEAAQAVALACPALYEACQAAYPKACSERLPPTS
;
A
#
# COMPACT_ATOMS: atom_id res chain seq x y z
N MET A 1 -10.02 -58.29 -16.06
CA MET A 1 -9.21 -59.11 -16.97
C MET A 1 -8.35 -58.16 -17.78
N PRO A 2 -7.14 -58.58 -18.11
CA PRO A 2 -5.95 -57.88 -17.60
C PRO A 2 -5.14 -57.28 -18.75
N GLY A 3 -4.12 -56.49 -18.41
CA GLY A 3 -3.13 -56.02 -19.38
C GLY A 3 -2.04 -55.16 -18.76
N ILE A 4 -1.18 -55.82 -18.03
CA ILE A 4 0.16 -55.44 -17.63
C ILE A 4 1.02 -55.23 -18.87
N PHE A 5 1.83 -54.15 -18.98
CA PHE A 5 3.20 -54.22 -19.50
C PHE A 5 4.05 -53.07 -18.97
N ALA A 6 4.98 -53.46 -18.14
CA ALA A 6 6.16 -52.69 -17.75
C ALA A 6 7.13 -52.59 -18.93
N LYS A 7 7.79 -51.48 -19.13
CA LYS A 7 9.11 -51.42 -19.80
C LYS A 7 10.00 -50.43 -19.07
N ALA A 8 10.90 -50.96 -18.29
CA ALA A 8 12.12 -50.33 -17.84
C ALA A 8 13.05 -50.05 -19.04
N ALA A 9 13.58 -48.87 -19.11
CA ALA A 9 14.73 -48.56 -19.94
C ALA A 9 15.78 -47.85 -19.11
N LEU A 10 16.78 -48.62 -18.74
CA LEU A 10 18.09 -48.16 -18.27
C LEU A 10 18.75 -47.38 -19.42
N LEU A 11 19.23 -46.18 -19.15
CA LEU A 11 20.17 -45.52 -20.02
C LEU A 11 21.34 -44.97 -19.21
N THR A 12 22.45 -45.53 -19.52
CA THR A 12 23.85 -45.38 -19.14
C THR A 12 24.33 -43.93 -18.99
N ILE A 13 25.05 -43.74 -17.91
CA ILE A 13 25.91 -42.59 -17.60
C ILE A 13 27.11 -42.58 -18.55
N ALA A 14 27.27 -41.53 -19.32
CA ALA A 14 28.51 -41.21 -20.00
C ALA A 14 29.20 -40.05 -19.27
N LEU A 15 30.24 -40.37 -18.55
CA LEU A 15 31.18 -39.45 -17.92
C LEU A 15 32.11 -38.91 -19.03
N VAL A 16 32.00 -37.66 -19.38
CA VAL A 16 33.00 -36.97 -20.21
C VAL A 16 33.73 -35.98 -19.33
N ALA A 17 34.91 -36.38 -18.93
CA ALA A 17 35.91 -35.46 -18.38
C ALA A 17 36.49 -34.64 -19.56
N ALA A 18 36.27 -33.36 -19.56
CA ALA A 18 36.99 -32.40 -20.40
C ALA A 18 37.77 -31.44 -19.52
N THR A 19 39.05 -31.63 -19.54
CA THR A 19 40.12 -30.82 -18.96
C THR A 19 40.14 -29.40 -19.53
N GLY A 20 40.24 -28.47 -18.64
CA GLY A 20 40.94 -27.18 -18.67
C GLY A 20 41.00 -26.37 -19.96
N VAL A 21 40.45 -25.18 -19.88
CA VAL A 21 41.14 -23.96 -20.33
C VAL A 21 40.72 -22.80 -19.41
N ASP A 22 41.68 -22.37 -18.59
CA ASP A 22 41.63 -21.08 -17.88
C ASP A 22 41.63 -19.95 -18.92
N ALA A 23 40.43 -19.46 -19.25
CA ALA A 23 40.29 -18.17 -19.88
C ALA A 23 39.93 -17.17 -18.78
N GLN A 24 40.96 -16.60 -18.17
CA GLN A 24 40.88 -15.37 -17.34
C GLN A 24 40.35 -14.24 -18.20
N THR A 25 39.05 -14.17 -18.34
CA THR A 25 38.40 -12.97 -18.82
C THR A 25 38.49 -11.92 -17.71
N ARG A 26 39.55 -11.13 -17.73
CA ARG A 26 39.62 -9.85 -17.01
C ARG A 26 38.45 -9.01 -17.53
N ARG A 27 37.27 -9.15 -16.92
CA ARG A 27 36.21 -8.15 -17.04
C ARG A 27 36.77 -6.88 -16.43
N ASN A 28 37.04 -5.90 -17.27
CA ASN A 28 37.18 -4.51 -16.87
C ASN A 28 35.95 -4.19 -16.03
N ARG A 29 36.08 -4.23 -14.70
CA ARG A 29 35.10 -3.63 -13.82
C ARG A 29 35.30 -2.13 -14.00
N GLU A 30 34.42 -1.50 -14.77
CA GLU A 30 34.22 -0.07 -14.67
C GLU A 30 34.09 0.27 -13.17
N PRO A 31 34.75 1.34 -12.72
CA PRO A 31 34.61 1.80 -11.35
C PRO A 31 33.12 2.01 -11.09
N ARG A 32 32.52 1.15 -10.28
CA ARG A 32 31.13 1.28 -9.87
C ARG A 32 31.05 2.61 -9.14
N GLU A 33 30.47 3.61 -9.81
CA GLU A 33 30.22 4.92 -9.22
C GLU A 33 29.62 4.71 -7.82
N ALA A 34 30.30 5.22 -6.82
CA ALA A 34 29.90 5.02 -5.43
C ALA A 34 28.47 5.54 -5.28
N ALA A 35 27.55 4.67 -4.87
CA ALA A 35 26.19 5.07 -4.63
C ALA A 35 26.17 6.31 -3.73
N PRO A 36 25.38 7.35 -4.06
CA PRO A 36 25.31 8.55 -3.24
C PRO A 36 25.01 8.15 -1.79
N PRO A 37 25.61 8.83 -0.80
CA PRO A 37 25.38 8.51 0.59
C PRO A 37 23.88 8.53 0.87
N PRO A 38 23.36 7.56 1.64
CA PRO A 38 21.93 7.52 1.95
C PRO A 38 21.54 8.82 2.64
N VAL A 39 20.52 9.49 2.07
CA VAL A 39 19.93 10.68 2.71
C VAL A 39 19.53 10.27 4.12
N PRO A 40 19.94 11.03 5.17
CA PRO A 40 19.58 10.69 6.54
C PRO A 40 18.07 10.54 6.64
N ALA A 41 17.59 9.33 6.93
CA ALA A 41 16.17 9.12 7.17
C ALA A 41 15.78 9.94 8.40
N VAL A 42 14.74 10.76 8.28
CA VAL A 42 14.17 11.45 9.44
C VAL A 42 13.81 10.38 10.48
N SER A 43 14.30 10.55 11.69
CA SER A 43 14.06 9.59 12.76
C SER A 43 12.58 9.57 13.11
N LEU A 44 12.01 8.37 13.25
CA LEU A 44 10.64 8.14 13.70
C LEU A 44 10.55 7.93 15.21
N ASP A 45 11.61 8.27 15.96
CA ASP A 45 11.74 8.00 17.40
C ASP A 45 10.88 8.92 18.27
N LYS A 46 10.21 9.89 17.69
CA LYS A 46 9.36 10.83 18.43
C LYS A 46 7.95 10.29 18.50
N ARG A 47 7.48 10.04 19.70
CA ARG A 47 6.08 9.70 19.95
C ARG A 47 5.17 10.75 19.33
N ASP A 48 4.18 10.27 18.58
CA ASP A 48 3.14 11.11 17.97
C ASP A 48 3.69 12.23 17.08
N SER A 49 4.60 11.87 16.15
CA SER A 49 5.09 12.79 15.11
C SER A 49 3.93 13.58 14.48
N ALA A 50 3.90 14.88 14.73
CA ALA A 50 2.79 15.73 14.32
C ALA A 50 2.90 16.13 12.84
N VAL A 51 1.76 16.17 12.15
CA VAL A 51 1.66 16.68 10.78
C VAL A 51 2.01 18.17 10.77
N ALA A 52 3.06 18.51 10.03
CA ALA A 52 3.50 19.89 9.87
C ALA A 52 2.84 20.62 8.67
N ALA A 53 2.06 19.91 7.86
CA ALA A 53 1.39 20.50 6.71
C ALA A 53 0.20 21.36 7.12
N PRO A 54 -0.05 22.51 6.47
CA PRO A 54 -1.24 23.31 6.71
C PRO A 54 -2.49 22.52 6.30
N GLY A 55 -3.62 22.73 7.01
CA GLY A 55 -4.90 22.13 6.65
C GLY A 55 -5.57 21.34 7.77
N ALA A 56 -6.56 20.56 7.43
CA ALA A 56 -7.42 19.83 8.36
C ALA A 56 -6.69 18.83 9.27
N PHE A 57 -5.48 18.44 8.92
CA PHE A 57 -4.67 17.47 9.66
C PHE A 57 -3.54 18.10 10.46
N ASN A 58 -3.31 19.41 10.35
CA ASN A 58 -2.23 20.10 11.04
C ASN A 58 -2.28 19.86 12.56
N GLY A 59 -1.12 19.54 13.14
CA GLY A 59 -0.96 19.25 14.56
C GLY A 59 -1.47 17.89 15.03
N LYS A 60 -2.10 17.09 14.16
CA LYS A 60 -2.49 15.72 14.50
C LYS A 60 -1.27 14.79 14.33
N PRO A 61 -1.19 13.71 15.13
CA PRO A 61 -0.23 12.63 14.84
C PRO A 61 -0.43 12.10 13.43
N TYR A 62 0.67 11.80 12.70
CA TYR A 62 0.57 11.27 11.33
C TYR A 62 -0.26 10.00 11.24
N TRP A 63 -0.08 9.06 12.16
CA TRP A 63 -0.86 7.83 12.19
C TRP A 63 -2.38 8.09 12.28
N LEU A 64 -2.78 9.08 13.09
CA LEU A 64 -4.19 9.44 13.25
C LEU A 64 -4.74 10.11 11.98
N ALA A 65 -4.01 11.05 11.41
CA ALA A 65 -4.39 11.72 10.16
C ALA A 65 -4.54 10.72 9.00
N LEU A 66 -3.58 9.80 8.86
CA LEU A 66 -3.63 8.73 7.86
C LEU A 66 -4.80 7.77 8.12
N ALA A 67 -5.05 7.37 9.38
CA ALA A 67 -6.21 6.55 9.72
C ALA A 67 -7.55 7.23 9.38
N GLN A 68 -7.65 8.55 9.60
CA GLN A 68 -8.83 9.33 9.22
C GLN A 68 -9.03 9.37 7.69
N CYS A 69 -7.94 9.50 6.93
CA CYS A 69 -7.99 9.39 5.47
C CYS A 69 -8.47 8.00 5.02
N GLY A 70 -7.89 6.94 5.58
CA GLY A 70 -8.35 5.58 5.31
C GLY A 70 -9.84 5.40 5.60
N GLY A 71 -10.33 5.93 6.73
CA GLY A 71 -11.73 5.91 7.10
C GLY A 71 -12.65 6.65 6.10
N ALA A 72 -12.19 7.79 5.57
CA ALA A 72 -12.94 8.54 4.55
C ALA A 72 -13.05 7.74 3.24
N TYR A 73 -11.98 7.14 2.77
CA TYR A 73 -12.00 6.29 1.57
C TYR A 73 -12.83 5.03 1.77
N PHE A 74 -12.78 4.43 2.95
CA PHE A 74 -13.66 3.29 3.28
C PHE A 74 -15.13 3.69 3.28
N LYS A 75 -15.45 4.91 3.74
CA LYS A 75 -16.81 5.43 3.68
C LYS A 75 -17.26 5.69 2.24
N LEU A 76 -16.38 6.22 1.39
CA LEU A 76 -16.64 6.36 -0.05
C LEU A 76 -16.92 4.99 -0.70
N ASN A 77 -16.16 3.96 -0.32
CA ASN A 77 -16.42 2.61 -0.81
C ASN A 77 -17.86 2.16 -0.48
N VAL A 78 -18.34 2.40 0.75
CA VAL A 78 -19.73 2.07 1.14
C VAL A 78 -20.73 2.80 0.27
N PHE A 79 -20.58 4.10 0.05
CA PHE A 79 -21.47 4.88 -0.82
C PHE A 79 -21.44 4.39 -2.27
N TYR A 80 -20.26 4.12 -2.82
CA TYR A 80 -20.11 3.65 -4.20
C TYR A 80 -20.66 2.25 -4.38
N THR A 81 -20.55 1.39 -3.38
CA THR A 81 -21.15 0.04 -3.37
C THR A 81 -22.68 0.13 -3.46
N ASP A 82 -23.29 1.04 -2.70
CA ASP A 82 -24.73 1.23 -2.72
C ASP A 82 -25.21 1.71 -4.11
N VAL A 83 -24.52 2.68 -4.72
CA VAL A 83 -24.86 3.15 -6.09
C VAL A 83 -24.67 2.04 -7.13
N ALA A 84 -23.55 1.33 -7.10
CA ALA A 84 -23.27 0.23 -8.03
C ALA A 84 -24.31 -0.88 -7.92
N THR A 85 -24.74 -1.20 -6.69
CA THR A 85 -25.78 -2.22 -6.44
C THR A 85 -27.13 -1.77 -7.00
N ARG A 86 -27.53 -0.53 -6.76
CA ARG A 86 -28.79 0.01 -7.31
C ARG A 86 -28.79 0.05 -8.84
N ALA A 87 -27.65 0.41 -9.45
CA ALA A 87 -27.50 0.42 -10.89
C ALA A 87 -27.59 -0.98 -11.54
N ARG A 88 -27.23 -2.02 -10.80
CA ARG A 88 -27.41 -3.42 -11.25
C ARG A 88 -28.87 -3.89 -11.19
N VAL A 89 -29.61 -3.43 -10.19
CA VAL A 89 -31.03 -3.76 -10.02
C VAL A 89 -31.88 -3.06 -11.08
N LYS A 90 -31.58 -1.79 -11.39
CA LYS A 90 -32.17 -1.06 -12.53
C LYS A 90 -31.10 -1.08 -13.64
N PRO A 91 -31.28 -1.89 -14.71
CA PRO A 91 -30.18 -2.17 -15.64
C PRO A 91 -29.55 -0.90 -16.24
N ASP A 92 -28.53 -0.41 -15.60
CA ASP A 92 -27.67 0.68 -16.05
C ASP A 92 -26.20 0.20 -15.97
N PRO A 93 -25.75 -0.54 -16.99
CA PRO A 93 -24.43 -1.16 -16.97
C PRO A 93 -23.30 -0.14 -16.95
N LYS A 94 -23.49 1.05 -17.51
CA LYS A 94 -22.47 2.11 -17.51
C LYS A 94 -22.24 2.63 -16.10
N THR A 95 -23.30 3.03 -15.40
CA THR A 95 -23.22 3.49 -14.01
C THR A 95 -22.70 2.38 -13.10
N ALA A 96 -23.15 1.14 -13.27
CA ALA A 96 -22.66 0.02 -12.48
C ALA A 96 -21.16 -0.21 -12.66
N ALA A 97 -20.63 -0.14 -13.89
CA ALA A 97 -19.22 -0.30 -14.19
C ALA A 97 -18.36 0.85 -13.59
N ASP A 98 -18.82 2.10 -13.77
CA ASP A 98 -18.13 3.29 -13.27
C ASP A 98 -18.00 3.25 -11.73
N TYR A 99 -19.10 3.00 -11.03
CA TYR A 99 -19.08 2.92 -9.58
C TYR A 99 -18.38 1.67 -9.05
N THR A 100 -18.34 0.58 -9.80
CA THR A 100 -17.50 -0.59 -9.46
C THR A 100 -16.02 -0.21 -9.52
N LYS A 101 -15.58 0.56 -10.50
CA LYS A 101 -14.22 1.09 -10.56
C LYS A 101 -13.93 2.02 -9.38
N LYS A 102 -14.79 3.00 -9.11
CA LYS A 102 -14.63 3.96 -8.00
C LYS A 102 -14.53 3.26 -6.64
N LEU A 103 -15.35 2.23 -6.37
CA LEU A 103 -15.26 1.49 -5.12
C LEU A 103 -13.95 0.71 -4.99
N THR A 104 -13.46 0.12 -6.09
CA THR A 104 -12.18 -0.60 -6.10
C THR A 104 -11.01 0.35 -5.83
N ASP A 105 -11.01 1.51 -6.47
CA ASP A 105 -10.00 2.55 -6.26
C ASP A 105 -10.05 3.06 -4.80
N ALA A 106 -11.25 3.27 -4.24
CA ALA A 106 -11.41 3.71 -2.86
C ALA A 106 -10.86 2.69 -1.85
N ILE A 107 -11.08 1.39 -2.06
CA ILE A 107 -10.50 0.33 -1.22
C ILE A 107 -8.98 0.38 -1.31
N LYS A 108 -8.42 0.42 -2.52
CA LYS A 108 -6.97 0.42 -2.74
C LYS A 108 -6.30 1.61 -2.07
N ILE A 109 -6.85 2.81 -2.26
CA ILE A 109 -6.32 4.04 -1.68
C ILE A 109 -6.48 4.03 -0.17
N GLY A 110 -7.64 3.63 0.35
CA GLY A 110 -7.89 3.54 1.80
C GLY A 110 -6.92 2.59 2.49
N THR A 111 -6.65 1.43 1.88
CA THR A 111 -5.67 0.46 2.40
C THR A 111 -4.26 1.05 2.47
N MET A 112 -3.85 1.84 1.47
CA MET A 112 -2.55 2.51 1.49
C MET A 112 -2.42 3.48 2.69
N TYR A 113 -3.46 4.23 3.02
CA TYR A 113 -3.46 5.10 4.19
C TYR A 113 -3.41 4.30 5.51
N PHE A 114 -4.09 3.17 5.60
CA PHE A 114 -3.99 2.28 6.75
C PHE A 114 -2.60 1.70 6.92
N ASN A 115 -1.96 1.26 5.84
CA ASN A 115 -0.58 0.79 5.86
C ASN A 115 0.38 1.88 6.37
N GLY A 116 0.15 3.14 5.96
CA GLY A 116 0.92 4.27 6.48
C GLY A 116 0.70 4.48 7.99
N ALA A 117 -0.55 4.45 8.46
CA ALA A 117 -0.88 4.59 9.88
C ALA A 117 -0.25 3.47 10.72
N GLU A 118 -0.34 2.22 10.24
CA GLU A 118 0.27 1.06 10.85
C GLU A 118 1.78 1.21 11.00
N ARG A 119 2.48 1.59 9.92
CA ARG A 119 3.94 1.77 9.94
C ARG A 119 4.38 2.88 10.90
N PHE A 120 3.61 3.96 10.99
CA PHE A 120 3.88 5.00 11.98
C PHE A 120 3.75 4.49 13.40
N LEU A 121 2.69 3.80 13.73
CA LEU A 121 2.48 3.27 15.08
C LEU A 121 3.58 2.27 15.45
N MET A 122 3.95 1.39 14.52
CA MET A 122 5.04 0.44 14.74
C MET A 122 6.38 1.15 14.96
N ALA A 123 6.70 2.19 14.19
CA ALA A 123 7.96 2.92 14.28
C ALA A 123 7.99 3.90 15.45
N ASP A 124 6.97 4.74 15.63
CA ASP A 124 6.92 5.77 16.67
C ASP A 124 6.68 5.19 18.08
N ARG A 125 5.90 4.13 18.18
CA ARG A 125 5.51 3.56 19.48
C ARG A 125 6.15 2.21 19.77
N GLY A 126 6.82 1.60 18.80
CA GLY A 126 7.42 0.28 18.93
C GLY A 126 6.40 -0.84 19.19
N VAL A 127 5.15 -0.65 18.78
CA VAL A 127 4.10 -1.67 18.93
C VAL A 127 4.16 -2.70 17.81
N GLU A 128 3.67 -3.90 18.08
CA GLU A 128 3.50 -4.91 17.05
C GLU A 128 2.37 -4.56 16.09
N ARG A 129 2.38 -5.20 14.93
CA ARG A 129 1.41 -4.94 13.87
C ARG A 129 -0.05 -5.08 14.34
N ILE A 130 -0.34 -6.12 15.10
CA ILE A 130 -1.70 -6.37 15.60
C ILE A 130 -2.15 -5.26 16.54
N ASP A 131 -1.26 -4.79 17.40
CA ASP A 131 -1.55 -3.70 18.32
C ASP A 131 -1.74 -2.37 17.59
N ALA A 132 -0.95 -2.12 16.53
CA ALA A 132 -1.14 -0.96 15.67
C ALA A 132 -2.55 -0.94 15.06
N VAL A 133 -3.04 -2.08 14.55
CA VAL A 133 -4.41 -2.21 14.03
C VAL A 133 -5.45 -1.88 15.10
N LEU A 134 -5.30 -2.40 16.32
CA LEU A 134 -6.20 -2.12 17.43
C LEU A 134 -6.24 -0.64 17.83
N VAL A 135 -5.19 0.11 17.54
CA VAL A 135 -5.14 1.57 17.80
C VAL A 135 -5.79 2.36 16.68
N TYR A 136 -5.43 2.12 15.40
CA TYR A 136 -5.89 2.98 14.32
C TYR A 136 -7.29 2.62 13.81
N ASP A 137 -7.72 1.35 13.83
CA ASP A 137 -9.00 0.92 13.26
C ASP A 137 -10.22 1.59 13.93
N PRO A 138 -10.33 1.65 15.27
CA PRO A 138 -11.41 2.40 15.91
C PRO A 138 -11.44 3.89 15.53
N GLN A 139 -10.28 4.51 15.36
CA GLN A 139 -10.18 5.91 14.97
C GLN A 139 -10.62 6.14 13.51
N SER A 140 -10.26 5.23 12.63
CA SER A 140 -10.67 5.28 11.24
C SER A 140 -12.19 5.09 11.10
N ARG A 141 -12.77 4.12 11.80
CA ARG A 141 -14.23 3.89 11.82
C ARG A 141 -14.95 5.10 12.36
N ALA A 142 -14.55 5.63 13.50
CA ALA A 142 -15.15 6.83 14.09
C ALA A 142 -15.06 8.04 13.15
N ALA A 143 -13.99 8.18 12.38
CA ALA A 143 -13.87 9.23 11.37
C ALA A 143 -14.85 8.99 10.21
N GLY A 144 -14.92 7.78 9.67
CA GLY A 144 -15.86 7.42 8.60
C GLY A 144 -17.32 7.57 9.01
N ASP A 145 -17.66 7.19 10.24
CA ASP A 145 -19.04 7.25 10.74
C ASP A 145 -19.58 8.68 10.91
N ARG A 146 -18.71 9.66 11.05
CA ARG A 146 -19.08 11.09 11.06
C ARG A 146 -19.45 11.60 9.68
N LEU A 147 -18.97 10.95 8.62
CA LEU A 147 -19.20 11.34 7.22
C LEU A 147 -20.54 10.77 6.75
N LYS A 148 -21.61 11.54 6.88
CA LYS A 148 -22.99 11.09 6.61
C LYS A 148 -23.35 11.14 5.13
N THR A 149 -22.62 11.92 4.31
CA THR A 149 -22.89 12.09 2.89
C THR A 149 -21.65 11.79 2.05
N VAL A 150 -21.83 11.52 0.78
CA VAL A 150 -20.74 11.26 -0.16
C VAL A 150 -19.86 12.51 -0.33
N GLU A 151 -20.47 13.71 -0.35
CA GLU A 151 -19.78 14.98 -0.49
C GLU A 151 -18.86 15.24 0.71
N ALA A 152 -19.34 14.96 1.95
CA ALA A 152 -18.53 15.08 3.15
C ALA A 152 -17.33 14.12 3.11
N ALA A 153 -17.53 12.89 2.65
CA ALA A 153 -16.44 11.91 2.51
C ALA A 153 -15.44 12.34 1.43
N GLN A 154 -15.93 12.85 0.29
CA GLN A 154 -15.09 13.38 -0.79
C GLN A 154 -14.28 14.59 -0.34
N ALA A 155 -14.87 15.53 0.43
CA ALA A 155 -14.18 16.69 0.94
C ALA A 155 -12.97 16.31 1.83
N VAL A 156 -13.10 15.30 2.68
CA VAL A 156 -11.98 14.78 3.45
C VAL A 156 -10.97 14.08 2.54
N ALA A 157 -11.43 13.23 1.62
CA ALA A 157 -10.57 12.49 0.72
C ALA A 157 -9.71 13.41 -0.18
N LEU A 158 -10.22 14.56 -0.58
CA LEU A 158 -9.49 15.56 -1.38
C LEU A 158 -8.29 16.18 -0.63
N ALA A 159 -8.32 16.21 0.71
CA ALA A 159 -7.21 16.72 1.51
C ALA A 159 -6.12 15.65 1.77
N CYS A 160 -6.42 14.39 1.56
CA CYS A 160 -5.54 13.28 1.90
C CYS A 160 -4.26 13.17 1.03
N PRO A 161 -4.27 13.45 -0.29
CA PRO A 161 -3.05 13.40 -1.09
C PRO A 161 -1.95 14.32 -0.55
N ALA A 162 -2.26 15.57 -0.22
CA ALA A 162 -1.29 16.51 0.34
C ALA A 162 -0.70 16.03 1.68
N LEU A 163 -1.52 15.39 2.52
CA LEU A 163 -1.04 14.74 3.74
C LEU A 163 -0.04 13.63 3.42
N TYR A 164 -0.34 12.80 2.42
CA TYR A 164 0.52 11.67 2.07
C TYR A 164 1.84 12.13 1.44
N GLU A 165 1.81 13.15 0.60
CA GLU A 165 3.00 13.78 0.03
C GLU A 165 3.91 14.37 1.12
N ALA A 166 3.33 15.09 2.08
CA ALA A 166 4.06 15.59 3.24
C ALA A 166 4.67 14.45 4.07
N CYS A 167 3.94 13.36 4.23
CA CYS A 167 4.44 12.16 4.88
C CYS A 167 5.60 11.53 4.10
N GLN A 168 5.49 11.40 2.78
CA GLN A 168 6.55 10.85 1.94
C GLN A 168 7.83 11.70 2.01
N ALA A 169 7.69 13.02 2.03
CA ALA A 169 8.82 13.93 2.13
C ALA A 169 9.54 13.82 3.50
N ALA A 170 8.77 13.76 4.59
CA ALA A 170 9.33 13.72 5.94
C ALA A 170 9.67 12.29 6.42
N TYR A 171 8.90 11.30 6.02
CA TYR A 171 8.96 9.91 6.52
C TYR A 171 8.83 8.87 5.40
N PRO A 172 9.78 8.81 4.47
CA PRO A 172 9.68 7.96 3.27
C PRO A 172 9.55 6.46 3.57
N LYS A 173 9.99 6.01 4.75
CA LYS A 173 9.83 4.60 5.16
C LYS A 173 8.40 4.27 5.59
N ALA A 174 7.69 5.22 6.19
CA ALA A 174 6.32 5.02 6.63
C ALA A 174 5.33 5.19 5.47
N CYS A 175 5.52 6.22 4.62
CA CYS A 175 4.67 6.50 3.47
C CYS A 175 5.39 6.12 2.14
N SER A 176 5.78 4.85 2.03
CA SER A 176 6.60 4.36 0.90
C SER A 176 5.81 4.00 -0.35
N GLU A 177 4.48 3.86 -0.26
CA GLU A 177 3.65 3.46 -1.39
C GLU A 177 3.39 4.67 -2.32
N ARG A 178 3.32 4.39 -3.64
CA ARG A 178 2.98 5.44 -4.60
C ARG A 178 1.47 5.63 -4.64
N LEU A 179 1.01 6.87 -4.50
CA LEU A 179 -0.39 7.21 -4.71
C LEU A 179 -0.80 6.81 -6.14
N PRO A 180 -1.93 6.11 -6.33
CA PRO A 180 -2.47 5.91 -7.66
C PRO A 180 -2.89 7.26 -8.25
N PRO A 181 -2.78 7.44 -9.56
CA PRO A 181 -3.22 8.67 -10.21
C PRO A 181 -4.71 8.90 -9.91
N THR A 182 -5.05 10.10 -9.49
CA THR A 182 -6.43 10.53 -9.32
C THR A 182 -7.09 10.61 -10.69
N SER A 183 -8.05 9.76 -10.94
CA SER A 183 -8.86 9.75 -12.16
C SER A 183 -10.02 10.74 -12.08
#